data_263c2df247926305f8866235352351ac
#
_entry.id   263c2df247926305f8866235352351ac
#
_cell.length_a   1.000
_cell.length_b   1.000
_cell.length_c   1.000
_cell.angle_alpha   90.00
_cell.angle_beta   90.00
_cell.angle_gamma   90.00
#
_symmetry.space_group_name_H-M   'P 1'
#
loop_
_entity.id
_entity.type
_entity.pdbx_description
1 polymer ?
#
loop_
_entity_poly.entity_id
_entity_poly.type
_entity_poly.pdbx_seq_one_letter_code
_entity_poly.pdbx_strand_id
1 'polypeptide(L)'
;MRVKMTNTAVALILLHFAAMAAAYDYDANDFAAEVVSYIEGEGVGYDWIDFKDYNEPQNALGRPTLETTGDMDIGPEISMPVVPVYPAWRSFEVVTIGSGGELILRFNHPVGDDENNPYGIDFIVFGNARWRIAGGGPWGPESDPETVTVGSEFYKERGIVSVSQTGDPNDPNDWYYFSNGPYADDFAPTASYKWDDVNDVWSDELDPTRPVDPNLTIAYFDGNSVAEIIDIYDGSAGGTGFDLEDLDPNDYAALAVDANTGRRWIQYVKIEDDPCSFGLPEIDAVADVRCCGDYKNPFPVGDLNADCKVGYEDMALLCYYWLAEISDPNDPAVIADIYKDDIVNFRDFALLAGSWQVCNWECE
;
A
#
# COMPACT_ATOMS: atom_id res chain seq x y z
N MET A 1 -56.14 4.06 -50.05
CA MET A 1 -56.11 3.84 -48.61
C MET A 1 -54.63 3.69 -48.18
N ARG A 2 -54.01 4.77 -47.65
CA ARG A 2 -52.59 4.78 -47.25
C ARG A 2 -52.49 4.56 -45.75
N VAL A 3 -51.91 3.44 -45.36
CA VAL A 3 -51.63 3.15 -43.95
C VAL A 3 -50.33 3.86 -43.59
N LYS A 4 -50.40 4.79 -42.61
CA LYS A 4 -49.24 5.41 -41.99
C LYS A 4 -48.70 4.46 -40.94
N MET A 5 -47.46 3.96 -41.14
CA MET A 5 -46.72 3.32 -40.08
C MET A 5 -46.08 4.41 -39.20
N THR A 6 -46.47 4.45 -37.96
CA THR A 6 -45.80 5.24 -36.91
C THR A 6 -44.62 4.44 -36.36
N ASN A 7 -43.41 4.95 -36.58
CA ASN A 7 -42.21 4.46 -35.90
C ASN A 7 -42.24 4.86 -34.43
N THR A 8 -42.45 3.87 -33.57
CA THR A 8 -42.22 4.03 -32.13
C THR A 8 -40.77 3.67 -31.89
N ALA A 9 -39.94 4.69 -31.70
CA ALA A 9 -38.58 4.48 -31.22
C ALA A 9 -38.64 4.05 -29.74
N VAL A 10 -38.28 2.84 -29.46
CA VAL A 10 -38.03 2.35 -28.10
C VAL A 10 -36.64 2.86 -27.72
N ALA A 11 -36.58 3.90 -26.91
CA ALA A 11 -35.34 4.32 -26.26
C ALA A 11 -35.02 3.30 -25.18
N LEU A 12 -34.03 2.44 -25.43
CA LEU A 12 -33.42 1.60 -24.41
C LEU A 12 -32.56 2.51 -23.52
N ILE A 13 -33.07 2.86 -22.36
CA ILE A 13 -32.26 3.52 -21.31
C ILE A 13 -31.43 2.39 -20.67
N LEU A 14 -30.20 2.26 -21.10
CA LEU A 14 -29.17 1.49 -20.39
C LEU A 14 -28.85 2.26 -19.11
N LEU A 15 -29.50 1.88 -18.00
CA LEU A 15 -29.04 2.22 -16.68
C LEU A 15 -27.74 1.43 -16.43
N HIS A 16 -26.61 2.04 -16.66
CA HIS A 16 -25.36 1.59 -16.09
C HIS A 16 -25.47 1.86 -14.58
N PHE A 17 -25.75 0.84 -13.81
CA PHE A 17 -25.37 0.83 -12.41
C PHE A 17 -23.85 0.65 -12.42
N ALA A 18 -23.12 1.76 -12.35
CA ALA A 18 -21.76 1.70 -11.85
C ALA A 18 -21.88 1.12 -10.43
N ALA A 19 -21.39 -0.09 -10.24
CA ALA A 19 -21.08 -0.57 -8.91
C ALA A 19 -20.10 0.47 -8.35
N MET A 20 -20.52 1.25 -7.36
CA MET A 20 -19.59 2.09 -6.64
C MET A 20 -18.65 1.12 -5.94
N ALA A 21 -17.40 1.08 -6.36
CA ALA A 21 -16.35 0.44 -5.61
C ALA A 21 -16.47 0.91 -4.15
N ALA A 22 -16.44 0.00 -3.22
CA ALA A 22 -16.42 0.38 -1.82
C ALA A 22 -15.10 1.13 -1.60
N ALA A 23 -15.19 2.43 -1.28
CA ALA A 23 -14.01 3.20 -0.97
C ALA A 23 -13.33 2.55 0.25
N TYR A 24 -12.03 2.33 0.17
CA TYR A 24 -11.26 1.85 1.30
C TYR A 24 -11.37 2.87 2.44
N ASP A 25 -11.79 2.41 3.64
CA ASP A 25 -11.95 3.27 4.81
C ASP A 25 -10.60 3.42 5.51
N TYR A 26 -9.75 4.33 5.04
CA TYR A 26 -8.45 4.65 5.64
C TYR A 26 -8.55 5.78 6.66
N ASP A 27 -7.64 5.76 7.66
CA ASP A 27 -7.43 6.88 8.57
C ASP A 27 -6.39 7.83 7.94
N ALA A 28 -6.64 9.13 7.99
CA ALA A 28 -5.65 10.13 7.56
C ALA A 28 -4.33 10.04 8.36
N ASN A 29 -4.37 9.40 9.54
CA ASN A 29 -3.18 9.15 10.33
C ASN A 29 -2.28 8.05 9.77
N ASP A 30 -2.76 7.20 8.86
CA ASP A 30 -1.97 6.14 8.24
C ASP A 30 -0.85 6.67 7.34
N PHE A 31 -0.86 7.97 7.06
CA PHE A 31 0.03 8.58 6.09
C PHE A 31 0.84 9.72 6.71
N ALA A 32 1.96 10.05 6.06
CA ALA A 32 2.69 11.27 6.37
C ALA A 32 1.75 12.49 6.30
N ALA A 33 1.78 13.33 7.35
CA ALA A 33 0.82 14.41 7.59
C ALA A 33 1.44 15.80 7.46
N GLU A 34 2.76 15.92 7.41
CA GLU A 34 3.47 17.19 7.41
C GLU A 34 4.73 17.13 6.54
N VAL A 35 4.94 18.17 5.73
CA VAL A 35 6.24 18.44 5.11
C VAL A 35 7.06 19.28 6.08
N VAL A 36 8.15 18.71 6.61
CA VAL A 36 9.05 19.40 7.54
C VAL A 36 10.07 20.25 6.80
N SER A 37 10.61 19.71 5.70
CA SER A 37 11.58 20.38 4.82
C SER A 37 11.45 19.87 3.41
N TYR A 38 11.68 20.73 2.45
CA TYR A 38 11.86 20.36 1.06
C TYR A 38 12.94 21.25 0.43
N ILE A 39 13.98 20.61 -0.07
CA ILE A 39 15.01 21.25 -0.89
C ILE A 39 14.85 20.66 -2.29
N GLU A 40 14.39 21.48 -3.23
CA GLU A 40 14.01 21.04 -4.56
C GLU A 40 15.14 20.32 -5.31
N GLY A 41 16.39 20.79 -5.16
CA GLY A 41 17.52 20.29 -5.94
C GLY A 41 17.52 20.79 -7.38
N GLU A 42 18.41 20.22 -8.23
CA GLU A 42 18.55 20.62 -9.62
C GLU A 42 17.86 19.62 -10.56
N GLY A 43 17.31 20.11 -11.66
CA GLY A 43 16.81 19.28 -12.75
C GLY A 43 15.36 18.80 -12.61
N VAL A 44 14.61 19.33 -11.63
CA VAL A 44 13.17 19.08 -11.53
C VAL A 44 12.48 19.43 -12.85
N GLY A 45 11.71 18.49 -13.38
CA GLY A 45 10.97 18.63 -14.62
C GLY A 45 9.68 19.44 -14.44
N TYR A 46 8.92 19.48 -15.52
CA TYR A 46 7.57 20.06 -15.47
C TYR A 46 6.58 19.15 -16.20
N ASP A 47 5.33 19.16 -15.73
CA ASP A 47 4.20 18.51 -16.36
C ASP A 47 3.89 19.22 -17.70
N TRP A 48 3.97 18.49 -18.79
CA TRP A 48 3.77 19.07 -20.14
C TRP A 48 2.31 19.36 -20.48
N ILE A 49 1.36 18.97 -19.65
CA ILE A 49 -0.06 19.26 -19.84
C ILE A 49 -0.43 20.61 -19.23
N ASP A 50 -0.05 20.83 -17.97
CA ASP A 50 -0.39 22.07 -17.26
C ASP A 50 0.77 23.08 -17.13
N PHE A 51 1.98 22.68 -17.55
CA PHE A 51 3.23 23.46 -17.54
C PHE A 51 3.66 23.93 -16.16
N LYS A 52 3.34 23.14 -15.10
CA LYS A 52 3.83 23.37 -13.75
C LYS A 52 4.98 22.45 -13.43
N ASP A 53 5.92 22.98 -12.63
CA ASP A 53 7.03 22.19 -12.14
C ASP A 53 6.55 21.15 -11.11
N TYR A 54 7.25 20.03 -11.01
CA TYR A 54 6.97 18.96 -10.03
C TYR A 54 7.55 19.29 -8.65
N ASN A 55 7.30 20.48 -8.13
CA ASN A 55 7.94 20.99 -6.92
C ASN A 55 6.98 21.34 -5.79
N GLU A 56 5.80 20.74 -5.79
CA GLU A 56 4.81 20.89 -4.71
C GLU A 56 4.95 19.73 -3.70
N PRO A 57 5.70 19.90 -2.58
CA PRO A 57 5.98 18.81 -1.64
C PRO A 57 4.75 18.31 -0.89
N GLN A 58 3.65 19.08 -0.90
CA GLN A 58 2.38 18.68 -0.30
C GLN A 58 1.73 17.50 -1.02
N ASN A 59 2.14 17.22 -2.26
CA ASN A 59 1.65 16.06 -3.03
C ASN A 59 2.06 14.73 -2.38
N ALA A 60 3.17 14.70 -1.63
CA ALA A 60 3.62 13.51 -0.89
C ALA A 60 2.88 13.27 0.45
N LEU A 61 1.81 14.03 0.72
CA LEU A 61 1.03 13.90 1.96
C LEU A 61 -0.30 13.19 1.72
N GLY A 62 -0.69 12.39 2.69
CA GLY A 62 -1.93 11.62 2.63
C GLY A 62 -1.76 10.34 1.82
N ARG A 63 -2.87 9.81 1.33
CA ARG A 63 -2.91 8.54 0.59
C ARG A 63 -2.31 8.68 -0.81
N PRO A 64 -1.77 7.60 -1.38
CA PRO A 64 -1.32 7.60 -2.76
C PRO A 64 -2.46 7.90 -3.74
N THR A 65 -2.09 8.42 -4.89
CA THR A 65 -3.01 8.77 -5.98
C THR A 65 -3.74 7.54 -6.49
N LEU A 66 -5.07 7.62 -6.57
CA LEU A 66 -5.89 6.53 -7.10
C LEU A 66 -6.13 6.62 -8.60
N GLU A 67 -6.30 7.83 -9.10
CA GLU A 67 -6.57 8.10 -10.50
C GLU A 67 -5.66 9.21 -10.99
N THR A 68 -5.05 9.00 -12.13
CA THR A 68 -4.26 10.01 -12.82
C THR A 68 -4.92 10.40 -14.13
N THR A 69 -4.66 11.61 -14.61
CA THR A 69 -5.27 12.10 -15.85
C THR A 69 -4.32 11.97 -17.03
N GLY A 70 -4.90 11.60 -18.17
CA GLY A 70 -4.29 11.24 -19.42
C GLY A 70 -3.13 12.09 -19.92
N ASP A 71 -2.44 11.52 -20.86
CA ASP A 71 -1.34 12.17 -21.58
C ASP A 71 -1.81 12.93 -22.82
N MET A 72 -0.85 13.41 -23.64
CA MET A 72 -1.16 14.14 -24.87
C MET A 72 -1.86 13.29 -25.95
N ASP A 73 -1.71 11.97 -25.90
CA ASP A 73 -2.26 11.07 -26.90
C ASP A 73 -3.71 10.68 -26.60
N ILE A 74 -4.06 10.55 -25.30
CA ILE A 74 -5.40 10.13 -24.84
C ILE A 74 -6.29 11.29 -24.36
N GLY A 75 -5.72 12.46 -24.20
CA GLY A 75 -6.40 13.69 -23.78
C GLY A 75 -6.32 13.96 -22.28
N PRO A 76 -6.11 15.23 -21.90
CA PRO A 76 -5.83 15.63 -20.53
C PRO A 76 -7.04 15.54 -19.57
N GLU A 77 -8.23 15.33 -20.11
CA GLU A 77 -9.48 15.28 -19.35
C GLU A 77 -9.89 13.84 -18.94
N ILE A 78 -9.17 12.82 -19.42
CA ILE A 78 -9.53 11.43 -19.17
C ILE A 78 -8.81 10.94 -17.94
N SER A 79 -9.56 10.68 -16.87
CA SER A 79 -9.05 10.03 -15.65
C SER A 79 -9.03 8.52 -15.82
N MET A 80 -7.97 7.90 -15.32
CA MET A 80 -7.78 6.45 -15.35
C MET A 80 -7.19 5.99 -14.02
N PRO A 81 -7.52 4.77 -13.56
CA PRO A 81 -6.86 4.17 -12.41
C PRO A 81 -5.34 4.18 -12.55
N VAL A 82 -4.66 4.44 -11.43
CA VAL A 82 -3.23 4.19 -11.32
C VAL A 82 -3.02 2.68 -11.35
N VAL A 83 -2.15 2.22 -12.24
CA VAL A 83 -1.84 0.80 -12.44
C VAL A 83 -0.33 0.61 -12.62
N PRO A 84 0.22 -0.60 -12.46
CA PRO A 84 1.67 -0.86 -12.51
C PRO A 84 2.39 -0.43 -13.79
N VAL A 85 1.67 -0.10 -14.86
CA VAL A 85 2.20 0.40 -16.14
C VAL A 85 1.89 1.86 -16.40
N TYR A 86 1.03 2.47 -15.59
CA TYR A 86 0.59 3.86 -15.71
C TYR A 86 0.42 4.48 -14.31
N PRO A 87 1.51 4.94 -13.68
CA PRO A 87 1.53 5.45 -12.32
C PRO A 87 0.98 6.89 -12.25
N ALA A 88 0.89 7.44 -11.05
CA ALA A 88 0.75 8.87 -10.80
C ALA A 88 1.91 9.64 -11.48
N TRP A 89 1.62 10.77 -12.12
CA TRP A 89 2.65 11.50 -12.88
C TRP A 89 2.34 12.97 -13.10
N ARG A 90 1.21 13.48 -12.61
CA ARG A 90 0.85 14.89 -12.77
C ARG A 90 1.51 15.78 -11.72
N SER A 91 1.72 17.04 -12.05
CA SER A 91 2.34 18.04 -11.18
C SER A 91 1.61 18.27 -9.84
N PHE A 92 0.38 17.78 -9.72
CA PHE A 92 -0.44 17.85 -8.51
C PHE A 92 -0.62 16.47 -7.82
N GLU A 93 0.08 15.46 -8.31
CA GLU A 93 0.04 14.07 -7.79
C GLU A 93 1.37 13.68 -7.14
N VAL A 94 2.49 14.08 -7.74
CA VAL A 94 3.84 13.72 -7.28
C VAL A 94 4.71 14.94 -7.03
N VAL A 95 5.75 14.77 -6.22
CA VAL A 95 6.83 15.75 -6.05
C VAL A 95 8.14 15.12 -6.46
N THR A 96 8.92 15.81 -7.30
CA THR A 96 10.27 15.37 -7.70
C THR A 96 11.31 15.88 -6.71
N ILE A 97 12.26 15.03 -6.34
CA ILE A 97 13.45 15.41 -5.58
C ILE A 97 14.58 15.54 -6.57
N GLY A 98 14.95 16.79 -6.90
CA GLY A 98 16.00 17.09 -7.84
C GLY A 98 17.39 16.71 -7.33
N SER A 99 18.38 16.77 -8.21
CA SER A 99 19.74 16.37 -7.85
C SER A 99 20.30 17.21 -6.70
N GLY A 100 20.70 16.53 -5.62
CA GLY A 100 21.13 17.15 -4.37
C GLY A 100 19.98 17.74 -3.54
N GLY A 101 18.73 17.40 -3.89
CA GLY A 101 17.53 17.75 -3.15
C GLY A 101 17.21 16.77 -2.01
N GLU A 102 16.27 17.15 -1.16
CA GLU A 102 15.75 16.33 -0.08
C GLU A 102 14.28 16.66 0.22
N LEU A 103 13.54 15.65 0.65
CA LEU A 103 12.19 15.80 1.19
C LEU A 103 12.13 15.15 2.56
N ILE A 104 11.70 15.90 3.58
CA ILE A 104 11.48 15.40 4.94
C ILE A 104 9.99 15.45 5.26
N LEU A 105 9.43 14.28 5.52
CA LEU A 105 8.04 14.06 5.89
C LEU A 105 7.92 13.61 7.34
N ARG A 106 6.78 13.89 7.96
CA ARG A 106 6.48 13.51 9.33
C ARG A 106 5.12 12.86 9.44
N PHE A 107 5.08 11.73 10.16
CA PHE A 107 3.84 11.17 10.67
C PHE A 107 3.36 11.92 11.92
N ASN A 108 2.06 11.98 12.17
CA ASN A 108 1.52 12.60 13.36
C ASN A 108 1.57 11.69 14.61
N HIS A 109 2.06 10.47 14.46
CA HIS A 109 2.31 9.47 15.50
C HIS A 109 3.63 8.73 15.23
N PRO A 110 4.19 8.01 16.20
CA PRO A 110 5.31 7.10 15.97
C PRO A 110 4.89 5.91 15.10
N VAL A 111 5.67 5.60 14.08
CA VAL A 111 5.61 4.34 13.31
C VAL A 111 6.53 3.35 14.03
N GLY A 112 5.98 2.24 14.47
CA GLY A 112 6.67 1.25 15.29
C GLY A 112 7.19 0.08 14.48
N ASP A 113 8.32 -0.46 14.88
CA ASP A 113 8.82 -1.76 14.47
C ASP A 113 7.94 -2.84 15.13
N ASP A 114 6.95 -3.34 14.38
CA ASP A 114 5.96 -4.27 14.88
C ASP A 114 6.15 -5.66 14.28
N GLU A 115 6.42 -6.66 15.13
CA GLU A 115 6.55 -8.06 14.71
C GLU A 115 5.30 -8.65 14.03
N ASN A 116 4.15 -7.99 14.17
CA ASN A 116 2.91 -8.36 13.50
C ASN A 116 2.70 -7.63 12.17
N ASN A 117 3.65 -6.79 11.77
CA ASN A 117 3.61 -6.20 10.43
C ASN A 117 3.88 -7.28 9.39
N PRO A 118 3.14 -7.27 8.26
CA PRO A 118 3.40 -8.21 7.17
C PRO A 118 4.86 -8.09 6.70
N TYR A 119 5.55 -9.23 6.63
CA TYR A 119 6.96 -9.32 6.22
C TYR A 119 7.95 -8.52 7.07
N GLY A 120 7.56 -7.99 8.21
CA GLY A 120 8.35 -7.06 9.03
C GLY A 120 8.40 -5.63 8.48
N ILE A 121 7.66 -5.31 7.43
CA ILE A 121 7.66 -3.98 6.83
C ILE A 121 6.91 -2.99 7.73
N ASP A 122 7.55 -1.86 8.07
CA ASP A 122 7.00 -0.86 8.97
C ASP A 122 6.38 0.35 8.27
N PHE A 123 6.91 0.73 7.12
CA PHE A 123 6.33 1.79 6.30
C PHE A 123 6.56 1.56 4.80
N ILE A 124 5.76 2.25 3.98
CA ILE A 124 5.77 2.12 2.53
C ILE A 124 5.96 3.50 1.90
N VAL A 125 6.85 3.60 0.92
CA VAL A 125 7.01 4.80 0.08
C VAL A 125 6.43 4.53 -1.30
N PHE A 126 5.49 5.36 -1.73
CA PHE A 126 4.88 5.33 -3.06
C PHE A 126 5.55 6.37 -3.95
N GLY A 127 5.91 5.94 -5.14
CA GLY A 127 6.45 6.78 -6.19
C GLY A 127 5.80 6.46 -7.54
N ASN A 128 6.48 6.81 -8.63
CA ASN A 128 5.97 6.56 -9.98
C ASN A 128 6.75 5.52 -10.79
N ALA A 129 7.51 4.68 -10.11
CA ALA A 129 8.11 3.49 -10.73
C ALA A 129 7.07 2.68 -11.50
N ARG A 130 7.45 2.11 -12.65
CA ARG A 130 6.49 1.43 -13.53
C ARG A 130 7.12 0.39 -14.44
N TRP A 131 6.31 -0.55 -14.86
CA TRP A 131 6.63 -1.47 -15.93
C TRP A 131 6.45 -0.84 -17.31
N ARG A 132 7.26 -1.29 -18.26
CA ARG A 132 7.00 -1.05 -19.68
C ARG A 132 6.11 -2.15 -20.23
N ILE A 133 5.07 -1.73 -20.98
CA ILE A 133 4.18 -2.64 -21.68
C ILE A 133 4.98 -3.44 -22.73
N ALA A 134 4.82 -4.77 -22.75
CA ALA A 134 5.46 -5.65 -23.69
C ALA A 134 5.05 -5.31 -25.14
N GLY A 135 6.02 -5.22 -26.03
CA GLY A 135 5.77 -4.82 -27.42
C GLY A 135 5.54 -3.33 -27.64
N GLY A 136 5.54 -2.53 -26.58
CA GLY A 136 5.27 -1.10 -26.61
C GLY A 136 3.79 -0.79 -26.81
N GLY A 137 3.45 0.48 -26.66
CA GLY A 137 2.08 0.98 -26.77
C GLY A 137 1.70 1.76 -25.53
N PRO A 138 0.74 2.69 -25.61
CA PRO A 138 0.23 3.42 -24.47
C PRO A 138 -0.75 2.55 -23.67
N TRP A 139 -0.83 2.82 -22.37
CA TRP A 139 -2.00 2.49 -21.58
C TRP A 139 -3.08 3.53 -21.84
N GLY A 140 -4.34 3.12 -21.93
CA GLY A 140 -5.44 4.05 -22.19
C GLY A 140 -6.79 3.49 -21.75
N PRO A 141 -7.88 4.28 -21.90
CA PRO A 141 -9.21 3.92 -21.41
C PRO A 141 -9.79 2.61 -21.97
N GLU A 142 -9.29 2.18 -23.15
CA GLU A 142 -9.72 0.95 -23.82
C GLU A 142 -8.73 -0.21 -23.57
N SER A 143 -7.72 0.01 -22.73
CA SER A 143 -6.75 -1.04 -22.39
C SER A 143 -7.41 -2.08 -21.50
N ASP A 144 -7.23 -3.33 -21.85
CA ASP A 144 -7.76 -4.47 -21.09
C ASP A 144 -6.66 -5.02 -20.17
N PRO A 145 -6.85 -4.93 -18.84
CA PRO A 145 -5.86 -5.37 -17.86
C PRO A 145 -5.48 -6.85 -17.94
N GLU A 146 -6.34 -7.70 -18.49
CA GLU A 146 -6.08 -9.13 -18.63
C GLU A 146 -5.17 -9.45 -19.83
N THR A 147 -5.13 -8.56 -20.83
CA THR A 147 -4.40 -8.80 -22.09
C THR A 147 -3.16 -7.95 -22.24
N VAL A 148 -3.09 -6.80 -21.56
CA VAL A 148 -1.89 -5.95 -21.54
C VAL A 148 -0.86 -6.55 -20.60
N THR A 149 0.24 -7.05 -21.16
CA THR A 149 1.33 -7.68 -20.40
C THR A 149 2.53 -6.76 -20.26
N VAL A 150 3.32 -6.99 -19.22
CA VAL A 150 4.58 -6.26 -19.01
C VAL A 150 5.77 -7.01 -19.61
N GLY A 151 6.82 -6.28 -19.95
CA GLY A 151 8.10 -6.83 -20.37
C GLY A 151 9.14 -6.82 -19.24
N SER A 152 10.36 -7.14 -19.58
CA SER A 152 11.50 -7.12 -18.64
C SER A 152 12.02 -5.70 -18.33
N GLU A 153 11.55 -4.67 -19.03
CA GLU A 153 11.97 -3.30 -18.82
C GLU A 153 11.12 -2.67 -17.69
N PHE A 154 11.83 -2.13 -16.69
CA PHE A 154 11.26 -1.50 -15.51
C PHE A 154 11.90 -0.14 -15.30
N TYR A 155 11.08 0.90 -15.18
CA TYR A 155 11.52 2.27 -14.89
C TYR A 155 11.44 2.53 -13.41
N LYS A 156 12.50 3.08 -12.86
CA LYS A 156 12.65 3.48 -11.47
C LYS A 156 13.64 4.60 -11.33
N GLU A 157 13.40 5.48 -10.39
CA GLU A 157 14.18 6.68 -10.14
C GLU A 157 14.46 6.78 -8.64
N ARG A 158 15.50 6.05 -8.19
CA ARG A 158 15.73 5.76 -6.78
C ARG A 158 16.02 7.00 -5.93
N GLY A 159 15.34 7.08 -4.78
CA GLY A 159 15.67 7.96 -3.67
C GLY A 159 16.30 7.19 -2.50
N ILE A 160 17.35 7.75 -1.91
CA ILE A 160 17.94 7.23 -0.66
C ILE A 160 17.01 7.60 0.48
N VAL A 161 16.67 6.60 1.31
CA VAL A 161 15.77 6.80 2.45
C VAL A 161 16.56 6.75 3.75
N SER A 162 16.23 7.68 4.64
CA SER A 162 16.67 7.66 6.04
C SER A 162 15.52 8.03 6.95
N VAL A 163 15.61 7.64 8.21
CA VAL A 163 14.56 7.80 9.22
C VAL A 163 15.10 8.48 10.48
N SER A 164 14.20 9.12 11.21
CA SER A 164 14.55 9.78 12.46
C SER A 164 13.39 9.75 13.46
N GLN A 165 13.71 9.87 14.74
CA GLN A 165 12.75 10.03 15.83
C GLN A 165 12.47 11.50 16.14
N THR A 166 13.39 12.42 15.86
CA THR A 166 13.30 13.85 16.19
C THR A 166 13.20 14.76 14.95
N GLY A 167 13.73 14.32 13.81
CA GLY A 167 13.58 14.98 12.52
C GLY A 167 14.32 16.31 12.38
N ASP A 168 15.45 16.52 13.08
CA ASP A 168 16.22 17.75 12.94
C ASP A 168 16.95 17.80 11.58
N PRO A 169 16.51 18.68 10.65
CA PRO A 169 17.14 18.75 9.31
C PRO A 169 18.59 19.28 9.36
N ASN A 170 19.02 19.85 10.48
CA ASN A 170 20.36 20.45 10.62
C ASN A 170 21.35 19.54 11.36
N ASP A 171 20.90 18.43 11.95
CA ASP A 171 21.78 17.46 12.61
C ASP A 171 21.93 16.20 11.74
N PRO A 172 23.07 16.00 11.08
CA PRO A 172 23.27 14.81 10.26
C PRO A 172 23.34 13.51 11.09
N ASN A 173 23.51 13.58 12.41
CA ASN A 173 23.55 12.40 13.25
C ASN A 173 22.14 11.98 13.74
N ASP A 174 21.12 12.72 13.38
CA ASP A 174 19.73 12.43 13.72
C ASP A 174 19.10 11.42 12.73
N TRP A 175 19.79 11.10 11.63
CA TRP A 175 19.26 10.33 10.51
C TRP A 175 19.96 8.98 10.36
N TYR A 176 19.16 7.90 10.33
CA TYR A 176 19.58 6.52 10.15
C TYR A 176 19.23 6.05 8.72
N TYR A 177 20.21 5.64 7.95
CA TYR A 177 20.10 5.39 6.52
C TYR A 177 19.89 3.93 6.19
N PHE A 178 18.98 3.64 5.25
CA PHE A 178 18.89 2.35 4.57
C PHE A 178 20.01 2.24 3.53
N SER A 179 21.23 2.04 3.98
CA SER A 179 22.46 2.18 3.17
C SER A 179 22.59 1.18 2.02
N ASN A 180 21.87 0.07 2.07
CA ASN A 180 21.87 -0.97 1.04
C ASN A 180 20.50 -1.11 0.34
N GLY A 181 19.64 -0.14 0.48
CA GLY A 181 18.22 -0.21 0.14
C GLY A 181 17.41 -0.86 1.27
N PRO A 182 16.10 -0.95 1.12
CA PRO A 182 15.32 -0.53 -0.07
C PRO A 182 15.47 0.96 -0.38
N TYR A 183 15.01 1.36 -1.59
CA TYR A 183 15.05 2.75 -2.07
C TYR A 183 13.63 3.24 -2.35
N ALA A 184 13.37 4.52 -2.13
CA ALA A 184 12.13 5.14 -2.59
C ALA A 184 12.05 5.10 -4.12
N ASP A 185 10.83 5.12 -4.67
CA ASP A 185 10.56 5.09 -6.11
C ASP A 185 11.28 3.95 -6.84
N ASP A 186 11.27 2.77 -6.23
CA ASP A 186 11.83 1.53 -6.77
C ASP A 186 10.69 0.52 -6.99
N PHE A 187 10.81 -0.69 -6.55
CA PHE A 187 9.80 -1.74 -6.65
C PHE A 187 9.00 -1.80 -5.32
N ALA A 188 7.68 -1.96 -5.36
CA ALA A 188 6.76 -2.30 -6.42
C ALA A 188 6.01 -1.05 -6.96
N PRO A 189 5.62 -1.03 -8.27
CA PRO A 189 4.77 0.01 -8.80
C PRO A 189 3.42 0.10 -8.12
N THR A 190 2.88 1.32 -8.01
CA THR A 190 1.58 1.59 -7.41
C THR A 190 0.42 1.04 -8.27
N ALA A 191 -0.60 0.52 -7.59
CA ALA A 191 -1.88 0.13 -8.15
C ALA A 191 -3.02 0.60 -7.24
N SER A 192 -4.16 1.02 -7.80
CA SER A 192 -5.22 1.64 -7.03
C SER A 192 -6.42 0.73 -6.75
N TYR A 193 -6.78 -0.13 -7.71
CA TYR A 193 -8.00 -0.94 -7.65
C TYR A 193 -7.73 -2.38 -8.06
N LYS A 194 -8.53 -3.30 -7.52
CA LYS A 194 -8.62 -4.69 -7.98
C LYS A 194 -9.34 -4.75 -9.33
N TRP A 195 -8.96 -5.70 -10.15
CA TRP A 195 -9.70 -6.04 -11.36
C TRP A 195 -10.69 -7.17 -11.08
N ASP A 196 -11.95 -6.99 -11.41
CA ASP A 196 -12.98 -8.03 -11.38
C ASP A 196 -13.10 -8.65 -12.78
N ASP A 197 -12.46 -9.78 -12.99
CA ASP A 197 -12.41 -10.53 -14.26
C ASP A 197 -13.76 -11.14 -14.67
N VAL A 198 -14.70 -11.26 -13.73
CA VAL A 198 -16.04 -11.80 -14.01
C VAL A 198 -16.96 -10.73 -14.59
N ASN A 199 -16.80 -9.49 -14.16
CA ASN A 199 -17.65 -8.37 -14.56
C ASN A 199 -16.94 -7.36 -15.48
N ASP A 200 -15.66 -7.55 -15.80
CA ASP A 200 -14.82 -6.67 -16.62
C ASP A 200 -14.82 -5.22 -16.10
N VAL A 201 -14.59 -5.02 -14.79
CA VAL A 201 -14.61 -3.70 -14.17
C VAL A 201 -13.54 -3.58 -13.08
N TRP A 202 -13.06 -2.35 -12.85
CA TRP A 202 -12.35 -1.99 -11.64
C TRP A 202 -13.30 -2.09 -10.45
N SER A 203 -12.84 -2.74 -9.39
CA SER A 203 -13.67 -3.05 -8.22
C SER A 203 -13.16 -2.34 -6.96
N ASP A 204 -12.92 -3.09 -5.89
CA ASP A 204 -12.51 -2.52 -4.60
C ASP A 204 -11.14 -1.83 -4.69
N GLU A 205 -10.97 -0.79 -3.90
CA GLU A 205 -9.69 -0.10 -3.72
C GLU A 205 -8.69 -1.02 -3.02
N LEU A 206 -7.43 -0.99 -3.49
CA LEU A 206 -6.32 -1.72 -2.87
C LEU A 206 -5.86 -1.02 -1.58
N ASP A 207 -5.29 -1.78 -0.66
CA ASP A 207 -4.86 -1.27 0.64
C ASP A 207 -3.47 -0.63 0.56
N PRO A 208 -3.35 0.70 0.74
CA PRO A 208 -2.05 1.38 0.71
C PRO A 208 -1.24 1.21 2.00
N THR A 209 -1.80 0.60 3.03
CA THR A 209 -1.10 0.30 4.29
C THR A 209 -0.61 -1.15 4.35
N ARG A 210 -0.91 -1.93 3.31
CA ARG A 210 -0.46 -3.31 3.14
C ARG A 210 0.76 -3.36 2.22
N PRO A 211 1.92 -3.90 2.67
CA PRO A 211 3.09 -4.03 1.81
C PRO A 211 2.93 -5.17 0.79
N VAL A 212 3.69 -5.09 -0.30
CA VAL A 212 3.91 -6.21 -1.23
C VAL A 212 4.99 -7.12 -0.64
N ASP A 213 4.91 -8.44 -0.92
CA ASP A 213 5.95 -9.40 -0.53
C ASP A 213 7.34 -8.94 -1.03
N PRO A 214 8.29 -8.65 -0.13
CA PRO A 214 9.63 -8.17 -0.50
C PRO A 214 10.49 -9.25 -1.19
N ASN A 215 10.07 -10.52 -1.17
CA ASN A 215 10.76 -11.59 -1.90
C ASN A 215 10.41 -11.60 -3.39
N LEU A 216 9.36 -10.91 -3.81
CA LEU A 216 9.02 -10.75 -5.22
C LEU A 216 10.07 -9.87 -5.90
N THR A 217 10.50 -10.28 -7.07
CA THR A 217 11.50 -9.56 -7.84
C THR A 217 10.96 -9.14 -9.19
N ILE A 218 11.53 -8.09 -9.78
CA ILE A 218 11.17 -7.61 -11.12
C ILE A 218 11.05 -8.76 -12.14
N ALA A 219 11.98 -9.72 -12.10
CA ALA A 219 11.98 -10.84 -13.03
C ALA A 219 10.80 -11.80 -12.87
N TYR A 220 10.12 -11.79 -11.73
CA TYR A 220 8.96 -12.64 -11.46
C TYR A 220 7.75 -12.22 -12.31
N PHE A 221 7.66 -10.95 -12.68
CA PHE A 221 6.52 -10.35 -13.34
C PHE A 221 6.62 -10.31 -14.88
N ASP A 222 7.77 -10.64 -15.48
CA ASP A 222 7.97 -10.59 -16.93
C ASP A 222 6.98 -11.52 -17.66
N GLY A 223 6.13 -10.94 -18.48
CA GLY A 223 5.07 -11.62 -19.23
C GLY A 223 3.71 -11.66 -18.54
N ASN A 224 3.60 -11.26 -17.27
CA ASN A 224 2.31 -11.19 -16.59
C ASN A 224 1.46 -10.04 -17.15
N SER A 225 0.15 -10.20 -17.11
CA SER A 225 -0.79 -9.13 -17.40
C SER A 225 -0.88 -8.14 -16.23
N VAL A 226 -1.45 -6.96 -16.49
CA VAL A 226 -1.68 -5.95 -15.43
C VAL A 226 -2.59 -6.52 -14.35
N ALA A 227 -3.63 -7.25 -14.70
CA ALA A 227 -4.53 -7.90 -13.73
C ALA A 227 -3.78 -8.95 -12.89
N GLU A 228 -2.97 -9.82 -13.52
CA GLU A 228 -2.14 -10.81 -12.80
C GLU A 228 -1.15 -10.16 -11.83
N ILE A 229 -0.55 -9.03 -12.20
CA ILE A 229 0.34 -8.27 -11.28
C ILE A 229 -0.43 -7.78 -10.06
N ILE A 230 -1.62 -7.22 -10.26
CA ILE A 230 -2.48 -6.73 -9.18
C ILE A 230 -2.92 -7.87 -8.26
N ASP A 231 -3.25 -9.03 -8.81
CA ASP A 231 -3.59 -10.22 -8.03
C ASP A 231 -2.40 -10.72 -7.18
N ILE A 232 -1.19 -10.70 -7.76
CA ILE A 232 0.04 -11.09 -7.05
C ILE A 232 0.35 -10.14 -5.87
N TYR A 233 -0.08 -8.87 -5.94
CA TYR A 233 0.05 -7.94 -4.83
C TYR A 233 -0.84 -8.29 -3.63
N ASP A 234 -1.73 -9.25 -3.78
CA ASP A 234 -2.59 -9.79 -2.72
C ASP A 234 -3.32 -8.72 -1.89
N GLY A 235 -3.87 -7.75 -2.59
CA GLY A 235 -4.64 -6.64 -1.99
C GLY A 235 -3.81 -5.42 -1.58
N SER A 236 -2.49 -5.46 -1.70
CA SER A 236 -1.62 -4.29 -1.51
C SER A 236 -1.78 -3.29 -2.65
N ALA A 237 -1.65 -2.00 -2.34
CA ALA A 237 -1.56 -0.93 -3.34
C ALA A 237 -0.15 -0.76 -3.96
N GLY A 238 0.80 -1.64 -3.68
CA GLY A 238 2.18 -1.49 -4.13
C GLY A 238 3.02 -0.61 -3.21
N GLY A 239 3.94 0.14 -3.79
CA GLY A 239 4.93 0.94 -3.06
C GLY A 239 6.15 0.13 -2.63
N THR A 240 7.23 0.81 -2.27
CA THR A 240 8.43 0.16 -1.73
C THR A 240 8.33 0.08 -0.21
N GLY A 241 8.36 -1.13 0.34
CA GLY A 241 8.33 -1.39 1.78
C GLY A 241 9.70 -1.20 2.44
N PHE A 242 9.69 -0.76 3.70
CA PHE A 242 10.87 -0.54 4.53
C PHE A 242 10.65 -1.18 5.89
N ASP A 243 11.57 -2.05 6.28
CA ASP A 243 11.68 -2.69 7.58
C ASP A 243 12.78 -1.99 8.38
N LEU A 244 12.51 -1.52 9.59
CA LEU A 244 13.50 -0.85 10.44
C LEU A 244 14.66 -1.77 10.80
N GLU A 245 14.46 -3.08 10.81
CA GLU A 245 15.53 -4.06 11.02
C GLU A 245 16.54 -4.12 9.87
N ASP A 246 16.22 -3.57 8.67
CA ASP A 246 17.13 -3.45 7.54
C ASP A 246 18.16 -2.30 7.69
N LEU A 247 18.01 -1.45 8.69
CA LEU A 247 19.04 -0.47 9.06
C LEU A 247 20.35 -1.16 9.46
N ASP A 248 21.48 -0.43 9.37
CA ASP A 248 22.71 -0.93 9.98
C ASP A 248 22.44 -1.34 11.44
N PRO A 249 22.93 -2.49 11.93
CA PRO A 249 22.64 -2.97 13.27
C PRO A 249 22.98 -1.99 14.41
N ASN A 250 23.96 -1.09 14.21
CA ASN A 250 24.25 -0.04 15.19
C ASN A 250 23.24 1.10 15.14
N ASP A 251 22.78 1.45 13.95
CA ASP A 251 21.77 2.48 13.72
C ASP A 251 20.42 2.01 14.25
N TYR A 252 20.01 0.79 13.91
CA TYR A 252 18.83 0.16 14.50
C TYR A 252 18.89 0.12 16.04
N ALA A 253 20.03 -0.29 16.61
CA ALA A 253 20.21 -0.34 18.05
C ALA A 253 20.21 1.05 18.72
N ALA A 254 20.50 2.13 17.98
CA ALA A 254 20.48 3.49 18.47
C ALA A 254 19.05 4.09 18.54
N LEU A 255 18.10 3.54 17.78
CA LEU A 255 16.70 3.95 17.90
C LEU A 255 16.19 3.70 19.32
N ALA A 256 15.60 4.71 19.93
CA ALA A 256 14.98 4.60 21.25
C ALA A 256 13.77 3.66 21.19
N VAL A 257 13.55 2.96 22.27
CA VAL A 257 12.43 2.04 22.47
C VAL A 257 11.29 2.80 23.16
N ASP A 258 10.08 2.71 22.65
CA ASP A 258 8.88 3.21 23.34
C ASP A 258 8.61 2.36 24.58
N ALA A 259 8.46 3.05 25.74
CA ALA A 259 8.33 2.40 27.04
C ALA A 259 6.99 1.63 27.20
N ASN A 260 5.98 1.94 26.40
CA ASN A 260 4.65 1.32 26.49
C ASN A 260 4.55 0.09 25.60
N THR A 261 5.10 0.17 24.38
CA THR A 261 5.03 -0.91 23.40
C THR A 261 6.23 -1.86 23.48
N GLY A 262 7.36 -1.38 23.99
CA GLY A 262 8.64 -2.10 23.98
C GLY A 262 9.31 -2.14 22.61
N ARG A 263 8.78 -1.43 21.62
CA ARG A 263 9.22 -1.42 20.23
C ARG A 263 10.08 -0.21 19.91
N ARG A 264 10.97 -0.35 18.93
CA ARG A 264 11.63 0.80 18.29
C ARG A 264 10.61 1.51 17.43
N TRP A 265 10.88 2.76 17.11
CA TRP A 265 9.95 3.57 16.34
C TRP A 265 10.67 4.69 15.62
N ILE A 266 10.02 5.22 14.60
CA ILE A 266 10.41 6.44 13.89
C ILE A 266 9.20 7.38 13.79
N GLN A 267 9.42 8.64 13.46
CA GLN A 267 8.33 9.57 13.16
C GLN A 267 8.59 10.38 11.90
N TYR A 268 9.82 10.38 11.43
CA TYR A 268 10.24 11.17 10.28
C TYR A 268 10.89 10.28 9.24
N VAL A 269 10.57 10.54 7.99
CA VAL A 269 11.18 9.90 6.81
C VAL A 269 11.78 11.00 5.96
N LYS A 270 13.06 10.84 5.63
CA LYS A 270 13.78 11.72 4.70
C LYS A 270 14.11 10.94 3.45
N ILE A 271 13.86 11.53 2.29
CA ILE A 271 14.16 10.98 0.99
C ILE A 271 15.08 11.97 0.29
N GLU A 272 16.21 11.48 -0.21
CA GLU A 272 17.26 12.24 -0.92
C GLU A 272 17.47 11.64 -2.31
N ASP A 273 17.88 12.47 -3.27
CA ASP A 273 18.30 11.98 -4.58
C ASP A 273 19.44 10.95 -4.46
N ASP A 274 19.33 9.81 -5.17
CA ASP A 274 20.45 8.86 -5.32
C ASP A 274 21.32 9.25 -6.52
N PRO A 275 22.51 9.84 -6.30
CA PRO A 275 23.37 10.26 -7.39
C PRO A 275 23.91 9.10 -8.26
N CYS A 276 23.67 7.85 -7.84
CA CYS A 276 24.00 6.65 -8.60
C CYS A 276 22.81 6.11 -9.41
N SER A 277 21.60 6.67 -9.20
CA SER A 277 20.41 6.33 -9.97
C SER A 277 20.38 7.03 -11.32
N PHE A 278 19.50 6.53 -12.18
CA PHE A 278 19.19 7.21 -13.44
C PHE A 278 17.78 7.82 -13.29
N GLY A 279 17.70 9.13 -13.31
CA GLY A 279 16.47 9.88 -13.06
C GLY A 279 16.42 10.46 -11.64
N LEU A 280 15.35 11.12 -11.32
CA LEU A 280 15.12 11.84 -10.07
C LEU A 280 13.87 11.26 -9.39
N PRO A 281 13.93 10.88 -8.12
CA PRO A 281 12.78 10.22 -7.48
C PRO A 281 11.55 11.13 -7.42
N GLU A 282 10.42 10.56 -7.75
CA GLU A 282 9.12 11.22 -7.72
C GLU A 282 8.24 10.52 -6.66
N ILE A 283 7.83 11.29 -5.64
CA ILE A 283 7.15 10.77 -4.46
C ILE A 283 5.69 11.18 -4.48
N ASP A 284 4.80 10.18 -4.32
CA ASP A 284 3.34 10.33 -4.25
C ASP A 284 2.83 10.29 -2.80
N ALA A 285 3.32 9.35 -1.98
CA ALA A 285 2.90 9.20 -0.59
C ALA A 285 3.91 8.43 0.25
N VAL A 286 3.75 8.54 1.58
CA VAL A 286 4.42 7.64 2.54
C VAL A 286 3.37 7.15 3.54
N ALA A 287 3.22 5.84 3.67
CA ALA A 287 2.24 5.18 4.53
C ALA A 287 2.90 4.43 5.69
N ASP A 288 2.25 4.44 6.86
CA ASP A 288 2.47 3.51 7.97
C ASP A 288 1.84 2.17 7.62
N VAL A 289 2.52 1.08 7.90
CA VAL A 289 1.98 -0.28 7.71
C VAL A 289 1.07 -0.63 8.87
N ARG A 290 -0.15 -1.02 8.56
CA ARG A 290 -1.07 -1.47 9.60
C ARG A 290 -0.86 -2.92 9.92
N CYS A 291 -0.57 -3.17 11.19
CA CYS A 291 -0.43 -4.54 11.69
C CYS A 291 -1.80 -5.24 11.79
N CYS A 292 -1.75 -6.55 11.79
CA CYS A 292 -2.90 -7.36 12.15
C CYS A 292 -3.30 -7.13 13.63
N GLY A 293 -4.59 -7.09 13.87
CA GLY A 293 -5.17 -6.82 15.20
C GLY A 293 -5.63 -5.38 15.39
N ASP A 294 -5.39 -4.50 14.43
CA ASP A 294 -5.97 -3.16 14.44
C ASP A 294 -7.47 -3.19 14.06
N TYR A 295 -8.13 -2.04 14.12
CA TYR A 295 -9.58 -1.97 13.87
C TYR A 295 -9.96 -2.21 12.40
N LYS A 296 -9.04 -2.07 11.45
CA LYS A 296 -9.26 -2.35 10.02
C LYS A 296 -8.84 -3.76 9.63
N ASN A 297 -7.81 -4.25 10.28
CA ASN A 297 -7.28 -5.59 10.10
C ASN A 297 -7.46 -6.42 11.39
N PRO A 298 -8.71 -6.64 11.84
CA PRO A 298 -8.95 -7.33 13.09
C PRO A 298 -8.40 -8.75 13.02
N PHE A 299 -7.98 -9.27 14.16
CA PHE A 299 -7.59 -10.67 14.25
C PHE A 299 -8.65 -11.58 13.62
N PRO A 300 -8.27 -12.60 12.86
CA PRO A 300 -9.21 -13.57 12.31
C PRO A 300 -10.07 -14.16 13.43
N VAL A 301 -11.34 -14.43 13.15
CA VAL A 301 -12.20 -15.09 14.11
C VAL A 301 -11.64 -16.46 14.45
N GLY A 302 -11.26 -16.68 15.72
CA GLY A 302 -10.64 -17.92 16.16
C GLY A 302 -9.11 -17.86 16.29
N ASP A 303 -8.48 -16.74 15.96
CA ASP A 303 -7.12 -16.43 16.35
C ASP A 303 -7.11 -16.10 17.84
N LEU A 304 -6.64 -17.02 18.65
CA LEU A 304 -6.69 -16.95 20.12
C LEU A 304 -5.37 -16.53 20.73
N ASN A 305 -4.28 -16.65 19.98
CA ASN A 305 -2.92 -16.28 20.41
C ASN A 305 -2.47 -14.93 19.82
N ALA A 306 -3.30 -14.34 18.96
CA ALA A 306 -3.04 -13.06 18.30
C ALA A 306 -1.81 -13.09 17.36
N ASP A 307 -1.59 -14.21 16.66
CA ASP A 307 -0.52 -14.37 15.67
C ASP A 307 -1.01 -14.18 14.22
N CYS A 308 -2.24 -13.66 14.08
CA CYS A 308 -2.87 -13.31 12.81
C CYS A 308 -3.25 -14.47 11.91
N LYS A 309 -3.18 -15.67 12.39
CA LYS A 309 -3.67 -16.86 11.70
C LYS A 309 -4.50 -17.75 12.63
N VAL A 310 -5.35 -18.56 12.02
CA VAL A 310 -6.13 -19.57 12.76
C VAL A 310 -5.52 -20.94 12.48
N GLY A 311 -4.77 -21.45 13.46
CA GLY A 311 -3.96 -22.65 13.32
C GLY A 311 -4.03 -23.65 14.44
N TYR A 312 -3.01 -24.48 14.53
CA TYR A 312 -2.91 -25.53 15.56
C TYR A 312 -2.71 -24.95 16.97
N GLU A 313 -2.07 -23.81 17.08
CA GLU A 313 -1.80 -23.09 18.32
C GLU A 313 -3.13 -22.61 18.94
N ASP A 314 -4.05 -22.06 18.14
CA ASP A 314 -5.39 -21.64 18.57
C ASP A 314 -6.23 -22.83 18.96
N MET A 315 -6.17 -23.90 18.16
CA MET A 315 -6.83 -25.15 18.51
C MET A 315 -6.33 -25.70 19.85
N ALA A 316 -5.04 -25.58 20.13
CA ALA A 316 -4.46 -26.01 21.41
C ALA A 316 -4.97 -25.15 22.56
N LEU A 317 -5.10 -23.84 22.40
CA LEU A 317 -5.67 -22.90 23.37
C LEU A 317 -7.16 -23.21 23.60
N LEU A 318 -7.95 -23.41 22.54
CA LEU A 318 -9.34 -23.82 22.65
C LEU A 318 -9.49 -25.12 23.44
N CYS A 319 -8.65 -26.12 23.12
CA CYS A 319 -8.65 -27.40 23.85
C CYS A 319 -8.23 -27.26 25.31
N TYR A 320 -7.28 -26.37 25.61
CA TYR A 320 -6.84 -26.11 26.98
C TYR A 320 -7.95 -25.57 27.87
N TYR A 321 -8.79 -24.67 27.33
CA TYR A 321 -9.93 -24.09 28.03
C TYR A 321 -11.25 -24.83 27.78
N TRP A 322 -11.21 -26.02 27.19
CA TRP A 322 -12.41 -26.78 26.82
C TRP A 322 -13.32 -27.05 28.03
N LEU A 323 -14.60 -26.70 27.89
CA LEU A 323 -15.65 -26.76 28.93
C LEU A 323 -15.40 -25.82 30.12
N ALA A 324 -14.58 -24.82 29.99
CA ALA A 324 -14.51 -23.76 30.98
C ALA A 324 -15.83 -22.99 31.02
N GLU A 325 -16.36 -22.75 32.24
CA GLU A 325 -17.46 -21.82 32.48
C GLU A 325 -16.89 -20.50 32.98
N ILE A 326 -17.20 -19.42 32.27
CA ILE A 326 -16.65 -18.10 32.51
C ILE A 326 -17.60 -17.31 33.38
N SER A 327 -17.17 -16.93 34.55
CA SER A 327 -17.96 -16.12 35.49
C SER A 327 -17.33 -14.77 35.83
N ASP A 328 -16.06 -14.58 35.41
CA ASP A 328 -15.30 -13.37 35.61
C ASP A 328 -14.75 -12.90 34.24
N PRO A 329 -14.98 -11.64 33.85
CA PRO A 329 -14.43 -11.12 32.59
C PRO A 329 -12.88 -11.11 32.52
N ASN A 330 -12.19 -11.29 33.65
CA ASN A 330 -10.75 -11.44 33.72
C ASN A 330 -10.29 -12.91 33.72
N ASP A 331 -11.19 -13.87 33.54
CA ASP A 331 -10.83 -15.28 33.44
C ASP A 331 -10.00 -15.50 32.16
N PRO A 332 -8.84 -16.15 32.23
CA PRO A 332 -8.03 -16.43 31.05
C PRO A 332 -8.76 -17.22 29.94
N ALA A 333 -9.80 -17.98 30.30
CA ALA A 333 -10.61 -18.72 29.34
C ALA A 333 -11.48 -17.83 28.43
N VAL A 334 -11.62 -16.53 28.73
CA VAL A 334 -12.38 -15.55 27.92
C VAL A 334 -11.88 -15.48 26.47
N ILE A 335 -10.57 -15.71 26.25
CA ILE A 335 -10.00 -15.71 24.89
C ILE A 335 -10.58 -16.82 24.02
N ALA A 336 -10.91 -17.97 24.62
CA ALA A 336 -11.43 -19.15 23.92
C ALA A 336 -12.97 -19.18 23.80
N ASP A 337 -13.68 -18.29 24.47
CA ASP A 337 -15.12 -18.09 24.31
C ASP A 337 -15.38 -17.17 23.10
N ILE A 338 -15.26 -17.72 21.90
CA ILE A 338 -15.39 -16.99 20.62
C ILE A 338 -16.84 -16.59 20.37
N TYR A 339 -17.78 -17.48 20.73
CA TYR A 339 -19.23 -17.28 20.56
C TYR A 339 -19.86 -16.35 21.62
N LYS A 340 -19.11 -16.05 22.70
CA LYS A 340 -19.54 -15.13 23.78
C LYS A 340 -20.78 -15.57 24.50
N ASP A 341 -20.88 -16.87 24.90
CA ASP A 341 -21.96 -17.42 25.70
C ASP A 341 -21.52 -17.91 27.09
N ASP A 342 -20.34 -17.46 27.53
CA ASP A 342 -19.72 -17.75 28.83
C ASP A 342 -19.32 -19.22 29.03
N ILE A 343 -19.25 -20.01 27.95
CA ILE A 343 -18.85 -21.42 28.00
C ILE A 343 -18.04 -21.79 26.79
N VAL A 344 -16.81 -22.23 26.96
CA VAL A 344 -15.95 -22.75 25.87
C VAL A 344 -16.43 -24.14 25.44
N ASN A 345 -17.02 -24.25 24.24
CA ASN A 345 -17.65 -25.48 23.77
C ASN A 345 -17.64 -25.65 22.25
N PHE A 346 -18.49 -26.52 21.70
CA PHE A 346 -18.57 -26.78 20.26
C PHE A 346 -19.00 -25.57 19.41
N ARG A 347 -19.58 -24.52 19.99
CA ARG A 347 -19.92 -23.31 19.24
C ARG A 347 -18.66 -22.51 18.92
N ASP A 348 -17.73 -22.42 19.88
CA ASP A 348 -16.46 -21.77 19.72
C ASP A 348 -15.59 -22.53 18.73
N PHE A 349 -15.56 -23.86 18.87
CA PHE A 349 -14.89 -24.72 17.92
C PHE A 349 -15.45 -24.55 16.50
N ALA A 350 -16.75 -24.38 16.31
CA ALA A 350 -17.34 -24.21 15.00
C ALA A 350 -16.93 -22.89 14.34
N LEU A 351 -16.75 -21.81 15.13
CA LEU A 351 -16.25 -20.53 14.65
C LEU A 351 -14.77 -20.63 14.26
N LEU A 352 -13.95 -21.20 15.15
CA LEU A 352 -12.52 -21.44 14.85
C LEU A 352 -12.36 -22.31 13.60
N ALA A 353 -13.12 -23.41 13.50
CA ALA A 353 -13.06 -24.31 12.35
C ALA A 353 -13.56 -23.65 11.04
N GLY A 354 -14.50 -22.72 11.15
CA GLY A 354 -14.99 -21.91 10.01
C GLY A 354 -13.93 -20.95 9.45
N SER A 355 -12.96 -20.57 10.29
CA SER A 355 -11.84 -19.70 9.92
C SER A 355 -10.52 -20.47 9.84
N TRP A 356 -10.56 -21.81 9.77
CA TRP A 356 -9.35 -22.63 9.75
C TRP A 356 -8.43 -22.29 8.59
N GLN A 357 -7.17 -22.01 8.89
CA GLN A 357 -6.15 -21.51 7.95
C GLN A 357 -6.46 -20.13 7.34
N VAL A 358 -7.43 -19.40 7.87
CA VAL A 358 -7.52 -17.97 7.56
C VAL A 358 -6.31 -17.29 8.16
N CYS A 359 -5.68 -16.50 7.34
CA CYS A 359 -4.57 -15.64 7.69
C CYS A 359 -4.88 -14.25 7.12
N ASN A 360 -4.83 -13.22 7.93
CA ASN A 360 -5.04 -11.86 7.43
C ASN A 360 -3.76 -11.29 6.82
N TRP A 361 -2.62 -11.94 7.09
CA TRP A 361 -1.31 -11.67 6.53
C TRP A 361 -0.62 -13.00 6.29
N GLU A 362 0.40 -13.06 5.47
CA GLU A 362 1.00 -14.30 5.00
C GLU A 362 1.25 -15.35 6.09
N CYS A 363 0.64 -16.48 5.88
CA CYS A 363 0.90 -17.69 6.64
C CYS A 363 1.63 -18.68 5.72
N GLU A 364 2.93 -18.84 5.85
CA GLU A 364 3.64 -19.99 5.28
C GLU A 364 3.15 -21.34 5.84
#